data_71a8d785dc023aa16ad37356cede6a01
#
_entry.id   71a8d785dc023aa16ad37356cede6a01
#
_cell.length_a   1.000
_cell.length_b   1.000
_cell.length_c   1.000
_cell.angle_alpha   90.00
_cell.angle_beta   90.00
_cell.angle_gamma   90.00
#
_symmetry.space_group_name_H-M   'P 1'
#
loop_
_entity.id
_entity.type
_entity.pdbx_description
1 polymer ?
#
loop_
_entity_poly.entity_id
_entity_poly.type
_entity_poly.pdbx_seq_one_letter_code
_entity_poly.pdbx_strand_id
1 'polypeptide(L)'
;MEQTQSNPQIDAFIDAVEKLLPGFLANPADKAISDGNGALMIIEEGGGIYGKMFGADRARQRGSCRIAWQKCTQVWLTDIATGRFEELVYSKQLDPSPFGIMNPDFIGWEGGLPARLADGTKLALAFSGMRGENDCEILRKAAAQVPGISIA
;
A
#
# COMPACT_ATOMS: atom_id res chain seq x y z
N MET A 1 -6.84 -21.76 21.16
CA MET A 1 -6.43 -20.94 20.01
C MET A 1 -7.51 -19.89 19.80
N GLU A 2 -7.23 -18.66 20.15
CA GLU A 2 -8.09 -17.56 19.70
C GLU A 2 -8.00 -17.50 18.18
N GLN A 3 -9.12 -17.72 17.54
CA GLN A 3 -9.24 -17.42 16.12
C GLN A 3 -8.97 -15.91 15.98
N THR A 4 -7.92 -15.57 15.27
CA THR A 4 -7.68 -14.19 14.83
C THR A 4 -8.95 -13.76 14.13
N GLN A 5 -9.72 -12.88 14.76
CA GLN A 5 -10.93 -12.33 14.12
C GLN A 5 -10.48 -11.59 12.86
N SER A 6 -10.86 -12.10 11.69
CA SER A 6 -10.68 -11.39 10.43
C SER A 6 -11.44 -10.05 10.54
N ASN A 7 -10.84 -8.99 10.03
CA ASN A 7 -11.52 -7.70 9.95
C ASN A 7 -12.32 -7.65 8.64
N PRO A 8 -13.67 -7.67 8.70
CA PRO A 8 -14.49 -7.73 7.49
C PRO A 8 -14.27 -6.56 6.52
N GLN A 9 -13.94 -5.38 7.03
CA GLN A 9 -13.67 -4.21 6.20
C GLN A 9 -12.33 -4.36 5.45
N ILE A 10 -11.31 -4.89 6.11
CA ILE A 10 -10.02 -5.17 5.48
C ILE A 10 -10.17 -6.29 4.45
N ASP A 11 -10.90 -7.35 4.75
CA ASP A 11 -11.18 -8.44 3.81
C ASP A 11 -11.90 -7.92 2.56
N ALA A 12 -12.91 -7.07 2.75
CA ALA A 12 -13.63 -6.44 1.65
C ALA A 12 -12.73 -5.51 0.81
N PHE A 13 -11.79 -4.82 1.46
CA PHE A 13 -10.81 -3.98 0.77
C PHE A 13 -9.88 -4.81 -0.11
N ILE A 14 -9.35 -5.92 0.41
CA ILE A 14 -8.50 -6.84 -0.34
C ILE A 14 -9.25 -7.39 -1.57
N ASP A 15 -10.50 -7.80 -1.39
CA ASP A 15 -11.34 -8.29 -2.48
C ASP A 15 -11.60 -7.20 -3.54
N ALA A 16 -11.81 -5.96 -3.11
CA ALA A 16 -12.00 -4.84 -4.02
C ALA A 16 -10.75 -4.57 -4.86
N VAL A 17 -9.55 -4.60 -4.27
CA VAL A 17 -8.28 -4.48 -4.99
C VAL A 17 -8.14 -5.59 -6.03
N GLU A 18 -8.40 -6.82 -5.65
CA GLU A 18 -8.32 -7.97 -6.56
C GLU A 18 -9.25 -7.83 -7.77
N LYS A 19 -10.47 -7.39 -7.54
CA LYS A 19 -11.45 -7.18 -8.61
C LYS A 19 -11.13 -6.01 -9.53
N LEU A 20 -10.47 -4.97 -9.00
CA LEU A 20 -10.06 -3.80 -9.78
C LEU A 20 -8.82 -4.05 -10.63
N LEU A 21 -7.94 -4.93 -10.20
CA LEU A 21 -6.62 -5.13 -10.82
C LEU A 21 -6.68 -5.44 -12.33
N PRO A 22 -7.55 -6.33 -12.85
CA PRO A 22 -7.62 -6.59 -14.29
C PRO A 22 -7.90 -5.34 -15.13
N GLY A 23 -8.73 -4.42 -14.64
CA GLY A 23 -9.02 -3.17 -15.32
C GLY A 23 -7.81 -2.25 -15.45
N PHE A 24 -6.98 -2.19 -14.42
CA PHE A 24 -5.71 -1.45 -14.47
C PHE A 24 -4.71 -2.09 -15.44
N LEU A 25 -4.63 -3.41 -15.45
CA LEU A 25 -3.71 -4.16 -16.32
C LEU A 25 -4.11 -4.13 -17.79
N ALA A 26 -5.29 -3.66 -18.14
CA ALA A 26 -5.65 -3.35 -19.52
C ALA A 26 -4.80 -2.22 -20.11
N ASN A 27 -4.20 -1.37 -19.28
CA ASN A 27 -3.22 -0.38 -19.71
C ASN A 27 -1.84 -1.05 -19.88
N PRO A 28 -1.24 -1.04 -21.11
CA PRO A 28 0.04 -1.69 -21.35
C PRO A 28 1.20 -1.14 -20.52
N ALA A 29 1.17 0.14 -20.14
CA ALA A 29 2.20 0.76 -19.32
C ALA A 29 2.19 0.20 -17.89
N ASP A 30 1.03 -0.09 -17.33
CA ASP A 30 0.91 -0.72 -16.02
C ASP A 30 1.24 -2.20 -16.07
N LYS A 31 0.75 -2.89 -17.09
CA LYS A 31 1.04 -4.31 -17.31
C LYS A 31 2.54 -4.57 -17.47
N ALA A 32 3.28 -3.66 -18.10
CA ALA A 32 4.72 -3.80 -18.34
C ALA A 32 5.55 -3.81 -17.05
N ILE A 33 5.06 -3.26 -15.94
CA ILE A 33 5.83 -3.16 -14.69
C ILE A 33 6.07 -4.53 -14.06
N SER A 34 5.03 -5.33 -13.87
CA SER A 34 5.15 -6.65 -13.23
C SER A 34 4.32 -7.75 -13.89
N ASP A 35 3.68 -7.46 -15.02
CA ASP A 35 2.74 -8.37 -15.70
C ASP A 35 1.65 -8.90 -14.75
N GLY A 36 1.14 -8.04 -13.88
CA GLY A 36 0.11 -8.41 -12.91
C GLY A 36 0.60 -9.15 -11.66
N ASN A 37 1.91 -9.32 -11.50
CA ASN A 37 2.51 -9.97 -10.33
C ASN A 37 2.77 -8.95 -9.22
N GLY A 38 1.71 -8.31 -8.76
CA GLY A 38 1.73 -7.29 -7.73
C GLY A 38 1.54 -7.83 -6.32
N ALA A 39 1.62 -6.92 -5.35
CA ALA A 39 1.36 -7.22 -3.95
C ALA A 39 0.66 -6.06 -3.24
N LEU A 40 -0.29 -6.41 -2.38
CA LEU A 40 -0.99 -5.53 -1.47
C LEU A 40 -0.54 -5.83 -0.04
N MET A 41 -0.22 -4.80 0.74
CA MET A 41 0.10 -4.92 2.16
C MET A 41 -0.72 -3.91 2.96
N ILE A 42 -1.16 -4.32 4.15
CA ILE A 42 -1.94 -3.50 5.07
C ILE A 42 -1.42 -3.73 6.49
N ILE A 43 -1.16 -2.65 7.20
CA ILE A 43 -0.86 -2.67 8.64
C ILE A 43 -1.98 -1.91 9.36
N GLU A 44 -2.53 -2.51 10.40
CA GLU A 44 -3.61 -1.94 11.21
C GLU A 44 -3.07 -1.63 12.61
N GLU A 45 -3.52 -0.52 13.19
CA GLU A 45 -3.02 0.04 14.46
C GLU A 45 -3.06 -0.94 15.64
N GLY A 46 -3.98 -1.89 15.63
CA GLY A 46 -4.05 -2.95 16.62
C GLY A 46 -2.96 -4.03 16.50
N GLY A 47 -2.08 -3.91 15.49
CA GLY A 47 -0.98 -4.83 15.23
C GLY A 47 -1.28 -5.89 14.16
N GLY A 48 -2.45 -5.84 13.54
CA GLY A 48 -2.80 -6.73 12.44
C GLY A 48 -2.00 -6.43 11.18
N ILE A 49 -1.49 -7.48 10.54
CA ILE A 49 -0.80 -7.40 9.25
C ILE A 49 -1.55 -8.28 8.26
N TYR A 50 -1.93 -7.70 7.14
CA TYR A 50 -2.73 -8.35 6.09
C TYR A 50 -2.06 -8.12 4.74
N GLY A 51 -2.35 -8.97 3.80
CA GLY A 51 -1.86 -8.77 2.45
C GLY A 51 -2.26 -9.90 1.51
N LYS A 52 -1.99 -9.65 0.23
CA LYS A 52 -2.19 -10.63 -0.83
C LYS A 52 -1.22 -10.37 -1.97
N MET A 53 -0.66 -11.44 -2.51
CA MET A 53 0.12 -11.39 -3.75
C MET A 53 -0.78 -11.83 -4.91
N PHE A 54 -0.59 -11.20 -6.06
CA PHE A 54 -1.36 -11.43 -7.28
C PHE A 54 -0.46 -11.99 -8.39
N GLY A 55 -1.08 -12.62 -9.37
CA GLY A 55 -0.37 -13.21 -10.51
C GLY A 55 0.15 -14.62 -10.24
N ALA A 56 0.90 -15.17 -11.19
CA ALA A 56 1.38 -16.54 -11.15
C ALA A 56 2.92 -16.67 -11.12
N ASP A 57 3.65 -15.60 -11.44
CA ASP A 57 5.12 -15.59 -11.42
C ASP A 57 5.62 -15.31 -10.02
N ARG A 58 6.06 -16.34 -9.34
CA ARG A 58 6.50 -16.26 -7.95
C ARG A 58 7.72 -15.36 -7.74
N ALA A 59 8.64 -15.34 -8.69
CA ALA A 59 9.84 -14.51 -8.58
C ALA A 59 9.47 -13.02 -8.63
N ARG A 60 8.59 -12.63 -9.54
CA ARG A 60 8.08 -11.26 -9.65
C ARG A 60 7.22 -10.87 -8.44
N GLN A 61 6.39 -11.78 -7.95
CA GLN A 61 5.59 -11.56 -6.73
C GLN A 61 6.48 -11.23 -5.52
N ARG A 62 7.60 -11.92 -5.36
CA ARG A 62 8.54 -11.66 -4.25
C ARG A 62 9.10 -10.25 -4.32
N GLY A 63 9.48 -9.79 -5.51
CA GLY A 63 9.94 -8.42 -5.74
C GLY A 63 8.87 -7.38 -5.39
N SER A 64 7.66 -7.56 -5.88
CA SER A 64 6.53 -6.68 -5.59
C SER A 64 6.17 -6.68 -4.09
N CYS A 65 6.21 -7.83 -3.46
CA CYS A 65 5.95 -7.97 -2.02
C CYS A 65 6.97 -7.19 -1.18
N ARG A 66 8.26 -7.30 -1.53
CA ARG A 66 9.32 -6.55 -0.84
C ARG A 66 9.08 -5.05 -0.93
N ILE A 67 8.76 -4.54 -2.11
CA ILE A 67 8.51 -3.11 -2.33
C ILE A 67 7.24 -2.66 -1.62
N ALA A 68 6.15 -3.42 -1.71
CA ALA A 68 4.91 -3.12 -0.99
C ALA A 68 5.15 -3.06 0.53
N TRP A 69 5.96 -3.97 1.06
CA TRP A 69 6.33 -3.97 2.48
C TRP A 69 7.12 -2.72 2.87
N GLN A 70 8.09 -2.30 2.07
CA GLN A 70 8.84 -1.05 2.30
C GLN A 70 7.90 0.16 2.31
N LYS A 71 7.02 0.28 1.33
CA LYS A 71 6.03 1.35 1.26
C LYS A 71 5.12 1.35 2.49
N CYS A 72 4.58 0.19 2.85
CA CYS A 72 3.63 0.04 3.95
C CYS A 72 4.26 0.37 5.30
N THR A 73 5.45 -0.16 5.58
CA THR A 73 6.15 0.10 6.84
C THR A 73 6.60 1.55 6.98
N GLN A 74 6.99 2.20 5.88
CA GLN A 74 7.31 3.63 5.92
C GLN A 74 6.07 4.48 6.23
N VAL A 75 4.92 4.19 5.61
CA VAL A 75 3.65 4.85 5.94
C VAL A 75 3.24 4.59 7.39
N TRP A 76 3.44 3.37 7.87
CA TRP A 76 3.17 3.02 9.26
C TRP A 76 3.97 3.87 10.24
N LEU A 77 5.24 4.10 9.95
CA LEU A 77 6.13 4.92 10.78
C LEU A 77 5.80 6.42 10.71
N THR A 78 5.45 6.92 9.53
CA THR A 78 5.43 8.36 9.25
C THR A 78 4.03 8.96 9.17
N ASP A 79 3.03 8.15 8.90
CA ASP A 79 1.65 8.58 8.55
C ASP A 79 1.60 9.52 7.33
N ILE A 80 2.59 9.40 6.44
CA ILE A 80 2.74 10.21 5.23
C ILE A 80 2.82 9.29 4.01
N ALA A 81 2.12 9.64 2.92
CA ALA A 81 2.22 8.93 1.66
C ALA A 81 3.68 8.90 1.16
N THR A 82 4.11 7.78 0.58
CA THR A 82 5.53 7.55 0.25
C THR A 82 6.11 8.59 -0.70
N GLY A 83 5.41 8.95 -1.76
CA GLY A 83 5.84 10.02 -2.68
C GLY A 83 5.90 11.39 -2.01
N ARG A 84 4.94 11.68 -1.13
CA ARG A 84 4.91 12.94 -0.37
C ARG A 84 6.05 13.03 0.65
N PHE A 85 6.40 11.92 1.29
CA PHE A 85 7.51 11.87 2.23
C PHE A 85 8.84 12.25 1.54
N GLU A 86 9.12 11.65 0.40
CA GLU A 86 10.32 11.97 -0.39
C GLU A 86 10.36 13.45 -0.77
N GLU A 87 9.25 13.97 -1.27
CA GLU A 87 9.14 15.39 -1.66
C GLU A 87 9.44 16.32 -0.47
N LEU A 88 8.90 16.03 0.70
CA LEU A 88 9.12 16.83 1.91
C LEU A 88 10.57 16.75 2.40
N VAL A 89 11.20 15.58 2.31
CA VAL A 89 12.60 15.39 2.71
C VAL A 89 13.54 16.15 1.77
N TYR A 90 13.40 15.99 0.46
CA TYR A 90 14.28 16.63 -0.51
C TYR A 90 14.08 18.14 -0.61
N SER A 91 12.88 18.63 -0.34
CA SER A 91 12.62 20.09 -0.24
C SER A 91 13.03 20.69 1.10
N LYS A 92 13.58 19.87 2.01
CA LYS A 92 14.00 20.26 3.37
C LYS A 92 12.87 20.80 4.25
N GLN A 93 11.64 20.42 3.95
CA GLN A 93 10.47 20.73 4.79
C GLN A 93 10.28 19.72 5.92
N LEU A 94 10.93 18.56 5.84
CA LEU A 94 10.84 17.49 6.83
C LEU A 94 12.22 16.89 7.07
N ASP A 95 12.59 16.77 8.35
CA ASP A 95 13.74 16.01 8.81
C ASP A 95 13.32 14.54 9.03
N PRO A 96 13.88 13.56 8.29
CA PRO A 96 13.52 12.16 8.45
C PRO A 96 14.12 11.50 9.71
N SER A 97 15.13 12.11 10.34
CA SER A 97 15.86 11.49 11.45
C SER A 97 14.97 11.07 12.64
N PRO A 98 13.92 11.82 13.05
CA PRO A 98 13.05 11.38 14.14
C PRO A 98 12.32 10.06 13.87
N PHE A 99 12.14 9.68 12.59
CA PHE A 99 11.51 8.40 12.23
C PHE A 99 12.50 7.24 12.20
N GLY A 100 13.81 7.50 12.33
CA GLY A 100 14.83 6.48 12.21
C GLY A 100 15.06 5.95 10.79
N ILE A 101 14.52 6.63 9.79
CA ILE A 101 14.69 6.28 8.38
C ILE A 101 15.42 7.41 7.65
N MET A 102 16.46 7.06 6.92
CA MET A 102 17.30 7.98 6.17
C MET A 102 17.64 7.36 4.81
N ASN A 103 18.09 8.21 3.87
CA ASN A 103 18.58 7.69 2.61
C ASN A 103 19.80 6.76 2.86
N PRO A 104 19.87 5.52 2.32
CA PRO A 104 18.99 4.97 1.27
C PRO A 104 17.78 4.17 1.79
N ASP A 105 17.45 4.22 3.08
CA ASP A 105 16.48 3.31 3.69
C ASP A 105 15.02 3.71 3.47
N PHE A 106 14.74 4.95 3.06
CA PHE A 106 13.38 5.33 2.71
C PHE A 106 13.07 5.12 1.23
N ILE A 107 11.79 4.90 0.93
CA ILE A 107 11.29 4.71 -0.43
C ILE A 107 10.49 5.93 -0.88
N GLY A 108 10.79 6.45 -2.07
CA GLY A 108 10.09 7.57 -2.68
C GLY A 108 9.02 7.19 -3.70
N TRP A 109 8.99 5.93 -4.11
CA TRP A 109 8.00 5.47 -5.07
C TRP A 109 6.59 5.53 -4.48
N GLU A 110 5.67 6.13 -5.23
CA GLU A 110 4.27 6.19 -4.87
C GLU A 110 3.66 4.80 -4.71
N GLY A 111 2.59 4.71 -3.92
CA GLY A 111 1.86 3.46 -3.70
C GLY A 111 1.75 3.07 -2.23
N GLY A 112 2.25 3.88 -1.31
CA GLY A 112 1.99 3.78 0.11
C GLY A 112 1.12 4.95 0.57
N LEU A 113 -0.01 4.69 1.21
CA LEU A 113 -0.98 5.71 1.63
C LEU A 113 -1.45 5.48 3.06
N PRO A 114 -1.53 6.54 3.89
CA PRO A 114 -2.20 6.46 5.18
C PRO A 114 -3.72 6.42 4.99
N ALA A 115 -4.39 5.68 5.84
CA ALA A 115 -5.84 5.56 5.83
C ALA A 115 -6.39 5.43 7.26
N ARG A 116 -7.70 5.46 7.38
CA ARG A 116 -8.44 5.33 8.65
C ARG A 116 -9.66 4.44 8.46
N LEU A 117 -9.97 3.67 9.49
CA LEU A 117 -11.29 3.09 9.67
C LEU A 117 -12.26 4.13 10.23
N ALA A 118 -13.57 3.83 10.17
CA ALA A 118 -14.61 4.75 10.65
C ALA A 118 -14.49 5.10 12.13
N ASP A 119 -13.92 4.22 12.95
CA ASP A 119 -13.66 4.44 14.37
C ASP A 119 -12.37 5.23 14.66
N GLY A 120 -11.66 5.66 13.62
CA GLY A 120 -10.40 6.38 13.72
C GLY A 120 -9.15 5.52 13.76
N THR A 121 -9.28 4.20 13.76
CA THR A 121 -8.14 3.28 13.72
C THR A 121 -7.26 3.55 12.50
N LYS A 122 -5.96 3.71 12.72
CA LYS A 122 -5.00 3.97 11.65
C LYS A 122 -4.73 2.73 10.81
N LEU A 123 -4.62 2.95 9.51
CA LEU A 123 -4.16 1.96 8.55
C LEU A 123 -2.98 2.52 7.75
N ALA A 124 -2.03 1.67 7.44
CA ALA A 124 -1.07 1.89 6.37
C ALA A 124 -1.40 0.94 5.24
N LEU A 125 -1.57 1.47 4.04
CA LEU A 125 -1.90 0.70 2.84
C LEU A 125 -0.76 0.82 1.84
N ALA A 126 -0.42 -0.26 1.17
CA ALA A 126 0.55 -0.21 0.09
C ALA A 126 0.22 -1.20 -1.02
N PHE A 127 0.42 -0.76 -2.25
CA PHE A 127 0.41 -1.60 -3.45
C PHE A 127 1.71 -1.40 -4.23
N SER A 128 2.21 -2.47 -4.80
CA SER A 128 3.35 -2.45 -5.72
C SER A 128 3.11 -3.41 -6.87
N GLY A 129 3.34 -2.96 -8.08
CA GLY A 129 3.21 -3.81 -9.27
C GLY A 129 2.76 -3.08 -10.51
N MET A 130 2.49 -1.77 -10.41
CA MET A 130 2.12 -0.90 -11.53
C MET A 130 2.93 0.40 -11.47
N ARG A 131 2.63 1.35 -12.34
CA ARG A 131 3.18 2.71 -12.18
C ARG A 131 2.72 3.27 -10.84
N GLY A 132 3.56 4.08 -10.20
CA GLY A 132 3.30 4.58 -8.84
C GLY A 132 1.95 5.28 -8.69
N GLU A 133 1.57 6.12 -9.66
CA GLU A 133 0.27 6.79 -9.66
C GLU A 133 -0.91 5.80 -9.61
N ASN A 134 -0.80 4.67 -10.28
CA ASN A 134 -1.83 3.63 -10.33
C ASN A 134 -1.71 2.64 -9.17
N ASP A 135 -0.55 2.46 -8.58
CA ASP A 135 -0.40 1.81 -7.28
C ASP A 135 -1.20 2.57 -6.20
N CYS A 136 -1.23 3.91 -6.27
CA CYS A 136 -2.08 4.73 -5.40
C CYS A 136 -3.56 4.66 -5.79
N GLU A 137 -3.85 4.76 -7.08
CA GLU A 137 -5.23 4.87 -7.56
C GLU A 137 -6.05 3.60 -7.29
N ILE A 138 -5.43 2.42 -7.39
CA ILE A 138 -6.13 1.16 -7.04
C ILE A 138 -6.52 1.14 -5.57
N LEU A 139 -5.68 1.66 -4.69
CA LEU A 139 -6.00 1.78 -3.25
C LEU A 139 -7.18 2.74 -3.02
N ARG A 140 -7.17 3.89 -3.69
CA ARG A 140 -8.25 4.88 -3.57
C ARG A 140 -9.58 4.36 -4.09
N LYS A 141 -9.57 3.70 -5.24
CA LYS A 141 -10.79 3.11 -5.81
C LYS A 141 -11.33 1.98 -4.96
N ALA A 142 -10.47 1.14 -4.41
CA ALA A 142 -10.89 0.08 -3.50
C ALA A 142 -11.50 0.66 -2.21
N ALA A 143 -10.90 1.69 -1.62
CA ALA A 143 -11.43 2.35 -0.44
C ALA A 143 -12.81 2.97 -0.70
N ALA A 144 -13.02 3.54 -1.88
CA ALA A 144 -14.31 4.11 -2.28
C ALA A 144 -15.44 3.05 -2.36
N GLN A 145 -15.10 1.78 -2.52
CA GLN A 145 -16.04 0.67 -2.57
C GLN A 145 -16.32 0.02 -1.21
N VAL A 146 -15.54 0.37 -0.19
CA VAL A 146 -15.66 -0.22 1.15
C VAL A 146 -16.07 0.84 2.16
N PRO A 147 -17.33 0.83 2.61
CA PRO A 147 -17.77 1.76 3.65
C PRO A 147 -16.90 1.64 4.90
N GLY A 148 -16.47 2.78 5.43
CA GLY A 148 -15.71 2.84 6.67
C GLY A 148 -14.18 2.85 6.48
N ILE A 149 -13.67 2.80 5.24
CA ILE A 149 -12.24 3.05 4.96
C ILE A 149 -12.11 4.39 4.24
N SER A 150 -11.30 5.28 4.79
CA SER A 150 -11.00 6.57 4.17
C SER A 150 -9.49 6.77 4.01
N ILE A 151 -9.11 7.27 2.84
CA ILE A 151 -7.73 7.67 2.54
C ILE A 151 -7.65 9.19 2.59
N ALA A 152 -6.69 9.67 3.35
CA ALA A 152 -6.46 11.12 3.47
C ALA A 152 -5.94 11.73 2.16
#